data_339057b1b92c0a6cbf77ae7551dbcba4
#
_entry.id   339057b1b92c0a6cbf77ae7551dbcba4
#
_cell.length_a   1.000
_cell.length_b   1.000
_cell.length_c   1.000
_cell.angle_alpha   90.00
_cell.angle_beta   90.00
_cell.angle_gamma   90.00
#
_symmetry.space_group_name_H-M   'P 1'
#
loop_
_entity.id
_entity.type
_entity.pdbx_description
1 polymer ?
#
loop_
_entity_poly.entity_id
_entity_poly.type
_entity_poly.pdbx_seq_one_letter_code
_entity_poly.pdbx_strand_id
1 'polypeptide(L)'
;MALSAIPEWFLELDDEDAAFIRRFLLASGSLKEVAQQYGVSYPTVRLRLDRLIQKVRISESKESEPYIALVKRLALNDKLDFDTAKLLISEYKKTREEKTI
;
A
#
# COMPACT_ATOMS: atom_id res chain seq x y z
N MET A 1 18.34 17.28 -11.83
CA MET A 1 17.20 16.68 -11.12
C MET A 1 17.27 16.97 -9.64
N ALA A 2 16.24 17.52 -9.07
CA ALA A 2 16.26 17.88 -7.67
C ALA A 2 16.09 16.65 -6.79
N LEU A 3 17.08 16.38 -5.93
CA LEU A 3 17.02 15.29 -4.97
C LEU A 3 15.93 15.48 -3.92
N SER A 4 15.41 16.72 -3.82
CA SER A 4 14.31 17.02 -2.91
C SER A 4 12.95 16.52 -3.42
N ALA A 5 12.90 16.03 -4.65
CA ALA A 5 11.65 15.55 -5.25
C ALA A 5 11.47 14.05 -5.03
N ILE A 6 11.53 13.62 -3.78
CA ILE A 6 11.25 12.21 -3.43
C ILE A 6 9.74 12.01 -3.54
N PRO A 7 9.29 11.02 -4.33
CA PRO A 7 7.86 10.76 -4.46
C PRO A 7 7.21 10.47 -3.11
N GLU A 8 6.00 10.95 -2.94
CA GLU A 8 5.27 10.76 -1.69
C GLU A 8 5.06 9.28 -1.37
N TRP A 9 4.78 8.45 -2.39
CA TRP A 9 4.59 7.03 -2.16
C TRP A 9 5.84 6.37 -1.55
N PHE A 10 7.03 6.86 -1.91
CA PHE A 10 8.27 6.33 -1.37
C PHE A 10 8.40 6.64 0.12
N LEU A 11 7.99 7.84 0.53
CA LEU A 11 8.03 8.26 1.93
C LEU A 11 7.06 7.49 2.81
N GLU A 12 6.04 6.89 2.22
CA GLU A 12 5.04 6.12 2.96
C GLU A 12 5.44 4.66 3.19
N LEU A 13 6.55 4.23 2.61
CA LEU A 13 7.03 2.87 2.80
C LEU A 13 7.69 2.71 4.18
N ASP A 14 7.41 1.58 4.83
CA ASP A 14 8.10 1.25 6.06
C ASP A 14 9.41 0.51 5.77
N ASP A 15 10.16 0.18 6.82
CA ASP A 15 11.45 -0.49 6.67
C ASP A 15 11.31 -1.87 6.03
N GLU A 16 10.23 -2.60 6.32
CA GLU A 16 10.00 -3.90 5.71
C GLU A 16 9.69 -3.79 4.22
N ASP A 17 8.92 -2.78 3.84
CA ASP A 17 8.64 -2.52 2.43
C ASP A 17 9.93 -2.20 1.67
N ALA A 18 10.77 -1.35 2.23
CA ALA A 18 12.04 -0.98 1.62
C ALA A 18 12.96 -2.18 1.47
N ALA A 19 13.03 -3.03 2.50
CA ALA A 19 13.83 -4.25 2.44
C ALA A 19 13.34 -5.21 1.36
N PHE A 20 12.02 -5.36 1.24
CA PHE A 20 11.44 -6.20 0.20
C PHE A 20 11.78 -5.66 -1.20
N ILE A 21 11.63 -4.38 -1.41
CA ILE A 21 11.93 -3.76 -2.71
C ILE A 21 13.40 -3.98 -3.06
N ARG A 22 14.29 -3.81 -2.09
CA ARG A 22 15.71 -4.04 -2.31
C ARG A 22 15.98 -5.47 -2.77
N ARG A 23 15.41 -6.46 -2.08
CA ARG A 23 15.59 -7.86 -2.47
C ARG A 23 15.00 -8.16 -3.84
N PHE A 24 13.84 -7.58 -4.14
CA PHE A 24 13.20 -7.72 -5.43
C PHE A 24 14.08 -7.18 -6.56
N LEU A 25 14.67 -6.02 -6.37
CA LEU A 25 15.58 -5.43 -7.35
C LEU A 25 16.83 -6.28 -7.53
N LEU A 26 17.43 -6.73 -6.44
CA LEU A 26 18.64 -7.55 -6.51
C LEU A 26 18.38 -8.92 -7.13
N ALA A 27 17.16 -9.42 -7.04
CA ALA A 27 16.73 -10.65 -7.69
C ALA A 27 16.27 -10.42 -9.14
N SER A 28 16.49 -9.22 -9.67
CA SER A 28 16.07 -8.83 -11.03
C SER A 28 14.57 -9.05 -11.26
N GLY A 29 13.77 -8.82 -10.25
CA GLY A 29 12.31 -8.99 -10.33
C GLY A 29 11.82 -10.42 -10.19
N SER A 30 12.67 -11.37 -9.82
CA SER A 30 12.26 -12.77 -9.65
C SER A 30 11.62 -12.99 -8.28
N LEU A 31 10.30 -13.11 -8.26
CA LEU A 31 9.58 -13.42 -7.02
C LEU A 31 9.91 -14.81 -6.49
N LYS A 32 10.21 -15.74 -7.39
CA LYS A 32 10.64 -17.09 -7.00
C LYS A 32 11.91 -17.03 -6.16
N GLU A 33 12.88 -16.25 -6.62
CA GLU A 33 14.14 -16.08 -5.90
C GLU A 33 13.93 -15.36 -4.57
N VAL A 34 13.09 -14.33 -4.56
CA VAL A 34 12.76 -13.62 -3.32
C VAL A 34 12.11 -14.56 -2.31
N ALA A 35 11.18 -15.43 -2.78
CA ALA A 35 10.54 -16.42 -1.92
C ALA A 35 11.57 -17.35 -1.29
N GLN A 36 12.53 -17.81 -2.08
CA GLN A 36 13.60 -18.67 -1.58
C GLN A 36 14.45 -17.97 -0.52
N GLN A 37 14.77 -16.70 -0.74
CA GLN A 37 15.58 -15.91 0.21
C GLN A 37 14.86 -15.72 1.54
N TYR A 38 13.54 -15.50 1.50
CA TYR A 38 12.75 -15.34 2.71
C TYR A 38 12.32 -16.66 3.34
N GLY A 39 12.50 -17.78 2.64
CA GLY A 39 12.06 -19.08 3.13
C GLY A 39 10.55 -19.21 3.21
N VAL A 40 9.84 -18.60 2.28
CA VAL A 40 8.36 -18.63 2.23
C VAL A 40 7.88 -19.06 0.85
N SER A 41 6.58 -19.28 0.72
CA SER A 41 6.00 -19.70 -0.56
C SER A 41 5.89 -18.53 -1.55
N TYR A 42 5.81 -18.88 -2.84
CA TYR A 42 5.59 -17.89 -3.89
C TYR A 42 4.31 -17.06 -3.66
N PRO A 43 3.16 -17.67 -3.35
CA PRO A 43 1.96 -16.87 -3.08
C PRO A 43 2.14 -15.85 -1.97
N THR A 44 2.96 -16.15 -0.97
CA THR A 44 3.22 -15.21 0.13
C THR A 44 3.94 -13.97 -0.36
N VAL A 45 5.00 -14.13 -1.16
CA VAL A 45 5.71 -12.96 -1.70
C VAL A 45 4.88 -12.23 -2.74
N ARG A 46 4.07 -12.95 -3.51
CA ARG A 46 3.17 -12.32 -4.48
C ARG A 46 2.17 -11.41 -3.78
N LEU A 47 1.61 -11.88 -2.66
CA LEU A 47 0.71 -11.07 -1.86
C LEU A 47 1.42 -9.81 -1.33
N ARG A 48 2.65 -9.96 -0.89
CA ARG A 48 3.44 -8.82 -0.41
C ARG A 48 3.64 -7.78 -1.51
N LEU A 49 3.97 -8.25 -2.71
CA LEU A 49 4.13 -7.35 -3.85
C LEU A 49 2.80 -6.64 -4.18
N ASP A 50 1.70 -7.37 -4.16
CA ASP A 50 0.39 -6.78 -4.45
C ASP A 50 0.03 -5.68 -3.45
N ARG A 51 0.38 -5.87 -2.17
CA ARG A 51 0.16 -4.85 -1.14
C ARG A 51 1.00 -3.60 -1.40
N LEU A 52 2.25 -3.77 -1.82
CA LEU A 52 3.10 -2.64 -2.18
C LEU A 52 2.54 -1.88 -3.37
N ILE A 53 2.07 -2.59 -4.39
CA ILE A 53 1.43 -1.98 -5.54
C ILE A 53 0.24 -1.12 -5.11
N GLN A 54 -0.58 -1.64 -4.18
CA GLN A 54 -1.73 -0.88 -3.69
C GLN A 54 -1.31 0.36 -2.92
N LYS A 55 -0.24 0.29 -2.13
CA LYS A 55 0.28 1.48 -1.44
C LYS A 55 0.67 2.57 -2.42
N VAL A 56 1.36 2.21 -3.49
CA VAL A 56 1.77 3.16 -4.52
C VAL A 56 0.54 3.76 -5.21
N ARG A 57 -0.42 2.92 -5.59
CA ARG A 57 -1.63 3.39 -6.27
C ARG A 57 -2.43 4.35 -5.42
N ILE A 58 -2.57 4.06 -4.12
CA ILE A 58 -3.32 4.93 -3.21
C ILE A 58 -2.64 6.28 -3.09
N SER A 59 -1.31 6.28 -2.97
CA SER A 59 -0.56 7.52 -2.85
C SER A 59 -0.63 8.37 -4.11
N GLU A 60 -0.65 7.73 -5.28
CA GLU A 60 -0.70 8.44 -6.56
C GLU A 60 -2.11 8.83 -6.98
N SER A 61 -3.13 8.36 -6.29
CA SER A 61 -4.51 8.65 -6.64
C SER A 61 -4.84 10.11 -6.37
N LYS A 62 -5.12 10.85 -7.42
CA LYS A 62 -5.50 12.25 -7.30
C LYS A 62 -6.96 12.44 -6.92
N GLU A 63 -7.75 11.40 -7.06
CA GLU A 63 -9.16 11.42 -6.75
C GLU A 63 -9.47 10.96 -5.34
N SER A 64 -8.49 10.37 -4.65
CA SER A 64 -8.75 9.85 -3.32
C SER A 64 -8.93 10.98 -2.33
N GLU A 65 -10.02 10.90 -1.61
CA GLU A 65 -10.22 11.72 -0.43
C GLU A 65 -9.12 11.39 0.56
N PRO A 66 -8.54 12.38 1.24
CA PRO A 66 -7.51 12.13 2.24
C PRO A 66 -7.93 11.12 3.30
N TYR A 67 -9.19 11.17 3.73
CA TYR A 67 -9.71 10.24 4.72
C TYR A 67 -9.71 8.80 4.19
N ILE A 68 -10.21 8.60 2.97
CA ILE A 68 -10.26 7.27 2.37
C ILE A 68 -8.84 6.72 2.19
N ALA A 69 -7.92 7.54 1.73
CA ALA A 69 -6.53 7.13 1.57
C ALA A 69 -5.91 6.71 2.89
N LEU A 70 -6.19 7.45 3.96
CA LEU A 70 -5.71 7.10 5.30
C LEU A 70 -6.23 5.74 5.75
N VAL A 71 -7.55 5.52 5.61
CA VAL A 71 -8.16 4.26 6.02
C VAL A 71 -7.56 3.10 5.24
N LYS A 72 -7.39 3.25 3.93
CA LYS A 72 -6.78 2.20 3.10
C LYS A 72 -5.34 1.91 3.49
N ARG A 73 -4.54 2.95 3.80
CA ARG A 73 -3.18 2.74 4.26
C ARG A 73 -3.12 1.98 5.58
N LEU A 74 -4.00 2.33 6.51
CA LEU A 74 -4.04 1.64 7.81
C LEU A 74 -4.39 0.16 7.63
N ALA A 75 -5.31 -0.16 6.73
CA ALA A 75 -5.66 -1.54 6.43
C ALA A 75 -4.49 -2.29 5.79
N LEU A 76 -3.78 -1.66 4.85
CA LEU A 76 -2.64 -2.28 4.20
C LEU A 76 -1.46 -2.52 5.15
N ASN A 77 -1.35 -1.72 6.19
CA ASN A 77 -0.30 -1.85 7.19
C ASN A 77 -0.74 -2.70 8.40
N ASP A 78 -1.84 -3.40 8.27
CA ASP A 78 -2.38 -4.29 9.32
C ASP A 78 -2.70 -3.56 10.63
N LYS A 79 -2.94 -2.25 10.58
CA LYS A 79 -3.34 -1.47 11.73
C LYS A 79 -4.85 -1.37 11.86
N LEU A 80 -5.57 -1.80 10.84
CA LEU A 80 -7.02 -1.77 10.77
C LEU A 80 -7.46 -2.99 9.97
N ASP A 81 -8.43 -3.75 10.48
CA ASP A 81 -8.93 -4.90 9.74
C ASP A 81 -9.75 -4.46 8.52
N PHE A 82 -9.83 -5.36 7.55
CA PHE A 82 -10.45 -5.05 6.27
C PHE A 82 -11.93 -4.69 6.40
N ASP A 83 -12.68 -5.43 7.23
CA ASP A 83 -14.11 -5.18 7.41
C ASP A 83 -14.36 -3.83 8.06
N THR A 84 -13.55 -3.47 9.05
CA THR A 84 -13.65 -2.15 9.69
C THR A 84 -13.31 -1.04 8.71
N ALA A 85 -12.30 -1.24 7.88
CA ALA A 85 -11.92 -0.26 6.86
C ALA A 85 -13.07 -0.03 5.88
N LYS A 86 -13.72 -1.10 5.43
CA LYS A 86 -14.87 -0.98 4.52
C LYS A 86 -16.02 -0.23 5.17
N LEU A 87 -16.29 -0.51 6.43
CA LEU A 87 -17.34 0.19 7.16
C LEU A 87 -17.06 1.67 7.26
N LEU A 88 -15.83 2.04 7.65
CA LEU A 88 -15.45 3.44 7.78
C LEU A 88 -15.57 4.18 6.45
N ILE A 89 -15.13 3.59 5.36
CA ILE A 89 -15.22 4.21 4.04
C ILE A 89 -16.69 4.37 3.64
N SER A 90 -17.50 3.35 3.88
CA SER A 90 -18.92 3.38 3.56
C SER A 90 -19.64 4.50 4.31
N GLU A 91 -19.40 4.62 5.62
CA GLU A 91 -20.02 5.66 6.42
C GLU A 91 -19.55 7.05 6.03
N TYR A 92 -18.27 7.20 5.70
CA TYR A 92 -17.74 8.47 5.23
C TYR A 92 -18.43 8.92 3.94
N LYS A 93 -18.60 7.99 2.99
CA LYS A 93 -19.28 8.29 1.73
C LYS A 93 -20.73 8.69 1.94
N LYS A 94 -21.45 8.04 2.84
CA LYS A 94 -22.82 8.40 3.18
C LYS A 94 -22.89 9.80 3.76
N THR A 95 -21.99 10.13 4.66
CA THR A 95 -21.94 11.46 5.26
C THR A 95 -21.71 12.52 4.22
N ARG A 96 -20.87 12.26 3.24
CA ARG A 96 -20.61 13.21 2.16
C ARG A 96 -21.83 13.39 1.27
N GLU A 97 -22.52 12.30 0.93
CA GLU A 97 -23.73 12.38 0.12
C GLU A 97 -24.80 13.23 0.81
N GLU A 98 -24.96 13.07 2.12
CA GLU A 98 -25.92 13.87 2.89
C GLU A 98 -25.58 15.35 2.89
N LYS A 99 -24.30 15.68 2.81
CA LYS A 99 -23.86 17.07 2.81
C LYS A 99 -24.02 17.77 1.45
N THR A 100 -24.17 17.01 0.40
CA THR A 100 -24.28 17.56 -0.95
C THR A 100 -25.70 17.93 -1.37
N ILE A 101 -26.66 17.79 -0.51
CA ILE A 101 -28.05 18.13 -0.79
C ILE A 101 -28.33 19.62 -0.60
#